data_cf3a26d68bc67ed065e97100bbf44c71
#
_entry.id   cf3a26d68bc67ed065e97100bbf44c71
#
_cell.length_a   1.000
_cell.length_b   1.000
_cell.length_c   1.000
_cell.angle_alpha   90.00
_cell.angle_beta   90.00
_cell.angle_gamma   90.00
#
_symmetry.space_group_name_H-M   'P 1'
#
loop_
_entity.id
_entity.type
_entity.pdbx_description
1 polymer ?
#
loop_
_entity_poly.entity_id
_entity_poly.type
_entity_poly.pdbx_seq_one_letter_code
_entity_poly.pdbx_strand_id
1 'polypeptide(L)'
;MKLSELLEKYRIEEKFEVKNEKNFDTLALTQSDIRIPNCTFVDDKKYVGTLNDSVRMVLTTSEISRELDLNRVGLCIVDNPRNTYFKLHNALKDCLEYVRPTFKTKIGENTTISKWASIAENNVIIGDNVIIDDFVMVHANTTIGDNCIIRSGVKLGSVDFEFKRDGNEVFGVEHYGGLVLRNNVEIQCNTVVNRALYPWDNTTISEFTKIDANVMISHGVKIGARNMIVAGSVIGGRTLLGDDCWVGLSATLKNGISVGNGARIN
;
A
#
# COMPACT_ATOMS: atom_id res chain seq x y z
N MET A 1 -3.72 12.49 16.14
CA MET A 1 -4.88 13.10 15.41
C MET A 1 -6.17 12.78 16.16
N LYS A 2 -7.19 13.65 16.07
CA LYS A 2 -8.56 13.40 16.55
C LYS A 2 -9.52 13.33 15.38
N LEU A 3 -10.42 12.34 15.39
CA LEU A 3 -11.29 12.08 14.25
C LEU A 3 -12.33 13.18 14.03
N SER A 4 -12.97 13.68 15.11
CA SER A 4 -13.94 14.77 15.03
C SER A 4 -13.35 16.02 14.38
N GLU A 5 -12.17 16.45 14.84
CA GLU A 5 -11.46 17.63 14.30
C GLU A 5 -11.14 17.47 12.80
N LEU A 6 -10.78 16.25 12.36
CA LEU A 6 -10.46 15.98 10.95
C LEU A 6 -11.72 15.97 10.07
N LEU A 7 -12.82 15.34 10.53
CA LEU A 7 -14.08 15.31 9.77
C LEU A 7 -14.63 16.71 9.56
N GLU A 8 -14.58 17.56 10.59
CA GLU A 8 -14.99 18.99 10.51
C GLU A 8 -14.06 19.80 9.62
N LYS A 9 -12.76 19.73 9.84
CA LYS A 9 -11.73 20.47 9.10
C LYS A 9 -11.82 20.25 7.60
N TYR A 10 -11.99 18.98 7.19
CA TYR A 10 -12.02 18.63 5.77
C TYR A 10 -13.44 18.51 5.21
N ARG A 11 -14.48 18.78 6.01
CA ARG A 11 -15.89 18.69 5.61
C ARG A 11 -16.25 17.35 4.96
N ILE A 12 -15.74 16.27 5.57
CA ILE A 12 -15.90 14.91 5.03
C ILE A 12 -17.31 14.39 5.26
N GLU A 13 -17.90 14.73 6.42
CA GLU A 13 -19.20 14.25 6.84
C GLU A 13 -19.95 15.39 7.53
N GLU A 14 -21.22 15.61 7.16
CA GLU A 14 -22.05 16.67 7.77
C GLU A 14 -22.68 16.23 9.09
N LYS A 15 -22.94 14.92 9.24
CA LYS A 15 -23.59 14.34 10.41
C LYS A 15 -22.79 13.16 10.92
N PHE A 16 -22.26 13.28 12.12
CA PHE A 16 -21.59 12.20 12.81
C PHE A 16 -21.79 12.30 14.33
N GLU A 17 -21.71 11.18 15.01
CA GLU A 17 -21.75 11.10 16.48
C GLU A 17 -20.47 10.44 16.98
N VAL A 18 -19.71 11.12 17.84
CA VAL A 18 -18.48 10.58 18.44
C VAL A 18 -18.77 10.11 19.87
N LYS A 19 -18.34 8.89 20.20
CA LYS A 19 -18.39 8.30 21.55
C LYS A 19 -16.99 7.88 21.96
N ASN A 20 -16.56 8.34 23.16
CA ASN A 20 -15.26 8.02 23.74
C ASN A 20 -14.08 8.25 22.79
N GLU A 21 -13.96 9.48 22.28
CA GLU A 21 -12.93 9.81 21.31
C GLU A 21 -11.53 9.53 21.84
N LYS A 22 -10.73 8.84 21.04
CA LYS A 22 -9.32 8.50 21.31
C LYS A 22 -8.42 9.03 20.19
N ASN A 23 -7.21 9.44 20.56
CA ASN A 23 -6.20 9.84 19.60
C ASN A 23 -5.66 8.64 18.81
N PHE A 24 -5.31 8.89 17.56
CA PHE A 24 -4.64 7.92 16.69
C PHE A 24 -3.59 8.63 15.81
N ASP A 25 -2.66 7.87 15.24
CA ASP A 25 -1.53 8.41 14.48
C ASP A 25 -1.67 8.13 12.98
N THR A 26 -2.43 7.11 12.59
CA THR A 26 -2.62 6.73 11.18
C THR A 26 -3.99 6.10 10.92
N LEU A 27 -4.26 5.84 9.65
CA LEU A 27 -5.38 5.02 9.19
C LEU A 27 -4.89 3.63 8.81
N ALA A 28 -5.67 2.59 9.14
CA ALA A 28 -5.37 1.20 8.76
C ALA A 28 -6.65 0.38 8.65
N LEU A 29 -6.59 -0.76 7.97
CA LEU A 29 -7.70 -1.72 7.96
C LEU A 29 -7.70 -2.57 9.25
N THR A 30 -8.84 -3.14 9.60
CA THR A 30 -9.03 -3.95 10.82
C THR A 30 -8.01 -5.07 10.97
N GLN A 31 -7.59 -5.67 9.86
CA GLN A 31 -6.66 -6.81 9.81
C GLN A 31 -5.19 -6.41 9.55
N SER A 32 -4.89 -5.11 9.54
CA SER A 32 -3.51 -4.66 9.32
C SER A 32 -2.63 -5.02 10.51
N ASP A 33 -1.53 -5.74 10.25
CA ASP A 33 -0.54 -6.07 11.28
C ASP A 33 0.39 -4.87 11.51
N ILE A 34 -0.10 -3.90 12.29
CA ILE A 34 0.67 -2.72 12.70
C ILE A 34 0.52 -2.47 14.20
N ARG A 35 1.55 -1.87 14.79
CA ARG A 35 1.56 -1.45 16.21
C ARG A 35 1.31 0.05 16.40
N ILE A 36 1.09 0.78 15.31
CA ILE A 36 0.82 2.23 15.33
C ILE A 36 -0.64 2.44 15.75
N PRO A 37 -0.93 3.31 16.74
CA PRO A 37 -2.30 3.69 17.08
C PRO A 37 -3.07 4.16 15.83
N ASN A 38 -4.19 3.50 15.50
CA ASN A 38 -4.85 3.78 14.25
C ASN A 38 -6.37 3.93 14.36
N CYS A 39 -6.93 4.58 13.34
CA CYS A 39 -8.35 4.63 13.06
C CYS A 39 -8.68 3.68 11.92
N THR A 40 -9.76 2.94 12.05
CA THR A 40 -10.27 2.01 11.04
C THR A 40 -11.76 2.25 10.79
N PHE A 41 -12.35 1.46 9.90
CA PHE A 41 -13.81 1.40 9.76
C PHE A 41 -14.29 -0.04 9.89
N VAL A 42 -15.55 -0.19 10.35
CA VAL A 42 -16.28 -1.45 10.40
C VAL A 42 -17.69 -1.22 9.85
N ASP A 43 -17.94 -1.75 8.67
CA ASP A 43 -19.20 -1.66 7.92
C ASP A 43 -19.91 -3.02 7.78
N ASP A 44 -19.34 -4.08 8.34
CA ASP A 44 -19.90 -5.43 8.39
C ASP A 44 -19.53 -6.08 9.73
N LYS A 45 -20.48 -6.72 10.41
CA LYS A 45 -20.33 -7.37 11.73
C LYS A 45 -19.20 -8.40 11.79
N LYS A 46 -18.91 -9.08 10.68
CA LYS A 46 -17.83 -10.08 10.59
C LYS A 46 -16.45 -9.50 10.92
N TYR A 47 -16.26 -8.17 10.79
CA TYR A 47 -15.00 -7.50 11.08
C TYR A 47 -14.87 -7.04 12.54
N VAL A 48 -15.92 -7.09 13.35
CA VAL A 48 -15.87 -6.70 14.79
C VAL A 48 -14.79 -7.50 15.53
N GLY A 49 -14.75 -8.82 15.30
CA GLY A 49 -13.77 -9.71 15.92
C GLY A 49 -12.35 -9.62 15.37
N THR A 50 -12.11 -8.84 14.30
CA THR A 50 -10.78 -8.73 13.66
C THR A 50 -9.99 -7.50 14.10
N LEU A 51 -10.55 -6.68 15.00
CA LEU A 51 -9.87 -5.49 15.53
C LEU A 51 -8.66 -5.89 16.37
N ASN A 52 -7.48 -5.45 16.00
CA ASN A 52 -6.26 -5.64 16.77
C ASN A 52 -6.10 -4.57 17.88
N ASP A 53 -5.10 -4.73 18.77
CA ASP A 53 -4.92 -3.86 19.94
C ASP A 53 -4.39 -2.45 19.60
N SER A 54 -3.94 -2.20 18.38
CA SER A 54 -3.52 -0.86 17.94
C SER A 54 -4.67 0.01 17.45
N VAL A 55 -5.87 -0.55 17.23
CA VAL A 55 -7.05 0.23 16.86
C VAL A 55 -7.50 1.10 18.03
N ARG A 56 -7.61 2.40 17.82
CA ARG A 56 -8.05 3.41 18.78
C ARG A 56 -9.41 4.00 18.47
N MET A 57 -9.68 4.25 17.19
CA MET A 57 -10.96 4.80 16.72
C MET A 57 -11.56 3.92 15.63
N VAL A 58 -12.87 3.82 15.61
CA VAL A 58 -13.62 3.04 14.61
C VAL A 58 -14.74 3.90 14.04
N LEU A 59 -14.73 4.10 12.72
CA LEU A 59 -15.87 4.58 11.95
C LEU A 59 -16.84 3.41 11.76
N THR A 60 -18.11 3.57 12.13
CA THR A 60 -19.09 2.48 12.07
C THR A 60 -20.51 2.99 11.95
N THR A 61 -21.46 2.10 11.71
CA THR A 61 -22.91 2.43 11.71
C THR A 61 -23.50 2.36 13.11
N SER A 62 -24.67 2.96 13.31
CA SER A 62 -25.40 2.90 14.57
C SER A 62 -25.75 1.46 15.01
N GLU A 63 -25.99 0.56 14.03
CA GLU A 63 -26.29 -0.85 14.31
C GLU A 63 -25.06 -1.56 14.87
N ILE A 64 -23.93 -1.49 14.16
CA ILE A 64 -22.69 -2.20 14.53
C ILE A 64 -22.06 -1.62 15.79
N SER A 65 -22.23 -0.33 16.07
CA SER A 65 -21.69 0.34 17.25
C SER A 65 -22.05 -0.36 18.58
N ARG A 66 -23.18 -1.07 18.63
CA ARG A 66 -23.66 -1.80 19.81
C ARG A 66 -22.84 -3.06 20.13
N GLU A 67 -22.09 -3.56 19.16
CA GLU A 67 -21.25 -4.76 19.28
C GLU A 67 -19.79 -4.43 19.64
N LEU A 68 -19.44 -3.13 19.67
CA LEU A 68 -18.08 -2.65 19.93
C LEU A 68 -17.92 -2.18 21.38
N ASP A 69 -16.83 -2.61 22.02
CA ASP A 69 -16.50 -2.24 23.39
C ASP A 69 -15.90 -0.83 23.47
N LEU A 70 -16.66 0.12 24.02
CA LEU A 70 -16.23 1.50 24.25
C LEU A 70 -15.04 1.65 25.20
N ASN A 71 -14.77 0.68 26.06
CA ASN A 71 -13.57 0.72 26.91
C ASN A 71 -12.31 0.48 26.07
N ARG A 72 -12.44 -0.32 25.03
CA ARG A 72 -11.33 -0.67 24.14
C ARG A 72 -11.11 0.39 23.06
N VAL A 73 -12.15 0.81 22.35
CA VAL A 73 -12.06 1.73 21.21
C VAL A 73 -12.99 2.93 21.36
N GLY A 74 -12.64 4.04 20.76
CA GLY A 74 -13.57 5.15 20.50
C GLY A 74 -14.36 4.89 19.23
N LEU A 75 -15.57 5.42 19.14
CA LEU A 75 -16.46 5.25 17.99
C LEU A 75 -16.80 6.58 17.35
N CYS A 76 -16.93 6.56 16.02
CA CYS A 76 -17.57 7.60 15.25
C CYS A 76 -18.68 6.96 14.39
N ILE A 77 -19.92 7.33 14.65
CA ILE A 77 -21.09 6.79 13.99
C ILE A 77 -21.43 7.65 12.79
N VAL A 78 -21.48 7.04 11.61
CA VAL A 78 -21.76 7.66 10.32
C VAL A 78 -22.64 6.73 9.47
N ASP A 79 -23.26 7.25 8.43
CA ASP A 79 -24.13 6.45 7.56
C ASP A 79 -23.32 5.50 6.66
N ASN A 80 -22.18 5.96 6.13
CA ASN A 80 -21.31 5.16 5.26
C ASN A 80 -19.84 5.15 5.76
N PRO A 81 -19.51 4.28 6.74
CA PRO A 81 -18.17 4.25 7.36
C PRO A 81 -17.02 4.07 6.38
N ARG A 82 -17.22 3.22 5.37
CA ARG A 82 -16.20 2.95 4.35
C ARG A 82 -15.89 4.19 3.50
N ASN A 83 -16.92 4.86 2.98
CA ASN A 83 -16.73 6.03 2.14
C ASN A 83 -16.16 7.20 2.95
N THR A 84 -16.69 7.45 4.14
CA THR A 84 -16.16 8.46 5.07
C THR A 84 -14.68 8.23 5.36
N TYR A 85 -14.28 6.98 5.63
CA TYR A 85 -12.90 6.59 5.88
C TYR A 85 -11.98 6.89 4.68
N PHE A 86 -12.36 6.50 3.45
CA PHE A 86 -11.51 6.73 2.28
C PHE A 86 -11.52 8.19 1.80
N LYS A 87 -12.60 8.92 1.98
CA LYS A 87 -12.63 10.37 1.78
C LYS A 87 -11.68 11.09 2.76
N LEU A 88 -11.69 10.67 4.03
CA LEU A 88 -10.74 11.17 5.03
C LEU A 88 -9.30 10.84 4.63
N HIS A 89 -9.03 9.59 4.23
CA HIS A 89 -7.71 9.19 3.73
C HIS A 89 -7.22 10.13 2.62
N ASN A 90 -8.04 10.39 1.60
CA ASN A 90 -7.71 11.28 0.50
C ASN A 90 -7.47 12.73 0.96
N ALA A 91 -8.27 13.23 1.90
CA ALA A 91 -8.15 14.58 2.43
C ALA A 91 -6.87 14.84 3.23
N LEU A 92 -6.25 13.77 3.76
CA LEU A 92 -5.01 13.84 4.53
C LEU A 92 -3.74 14.00 3.67
N LYS A 93 -3.85 14.24 2.36
CA LYS A 93 -2.71 14.37 1.43
C LYS A 93 -1.65 15.40 1.84
N ASP A 94 -2.06 16.48 2.47
CA ASP A 94 -1.19 17.58 2.91
C ASP A 94 -0.97 17.59 4.44
N CYS A 95 -1.40 16.53 5.15
CA CYS A 95 -1.21 16.39 6.58
C CYS A 95 0.18 15.81 6.88
N LEU A 96 1.10 16.64 7.33
CA LEU A 96 2.50 16.24 7.61
C LEU A 96 2.62 15.16 8.69
N GLU A 97 1.63 15.04 9.59
CA GLU A 97 1.57 13.98 10.60
C GLU A 97 1.14 12.63 10.00
N TYR A 98 0.52 12.64 8.82
CA TYR A 98 -0.01 11.47 8.15
C TYR A 98 0.88 10.99 7.01
N VAL A 99 1.28 11.88 6.09
CA VAL A 99 2.08 11.52 4.92
C VAL A 99 3.55 11.31 5.26
N ARG A 100 4.28 10.66 4.36
CA ARG A 100 5.73 10.45 4.51
C ARG A 100 6.49 11.78 4.44
N PRO A 101 7.56 11.95 5.24
CA PRO A 101 8.42 13.12 5.12
C PRO A 101 9.07 13.19 3.75
N THR A 102 9.24 14.41 3.24
CA THR A 102 9.88 14.65 1.94
C THR A 102 11.38 14.81 2.08
N PHE A 103 12.14 14.15 1.21
CA PHE A 103 13.60 14.29 1.10
C PHE A 103 14.03 14.26 -0.38
N LYS A 104 15.20 14.82 -0.68
CA LYS A 104 15.76 14.77 -2.04
C LYS A 104 16.17 13.34 -2.39
N THR A 105 15.91 12.93 -3.63
CA THR A 105 16.33 11.64 -4.18
C THR A 105 17.82 11.42 -3.99
N LYS A 106 18.18 10.21 -3.58
CA LYS A 106 19.55 9.75 -3.34
C LYS A 106 19.88 8.61 -4.30
N ILE A 107 21.05 8.66 -4.90
CA ILE A 107 21.54 7.66 -5.84
C ILE A 107 22.91 7.20 -5.34
N GLY A 108 23.08 5.88 -5.25
CA GLY A 108 24.31 5.23 -4.81
C GLY A 108 25.42 5.23 -5.85
N GLU A 109 26.55 4.66 -5.46
CA GLU A 109 27.76 4.60 -6.30
C GLU A 109 27.65 3.57 -7.42
N ASN A 110 28.40 3.78 -8.51
CA ASN A 110 28.47 2.87 -9.67
C ASN A 110 27.10 2.53 -10.30
N THR A 111 26.08 3.36 -10.08
CA THR A 111 24.74 3.17 -10.62
C THR A 111 24.65 3.77 -12.02
N THR A 112 24.13 2.99 -12.97
CA THR A 112 23.92 3.40 -14.35
C THR A 112 22.44 3.65 -14.60
N ILE A 113 22.10 4.88 -14.96
CA ILE A 113 20.73 5.29 -15.26
C ILE A 113 20.66 5.80 -16.70
N SER A 114 19.80 5.21 -17.51
CA SER A 114 19.57 5.69 -18.86
C SER A 114 19.09 7.14 -18.87
N LYS A 115 19.55 7.93 -19.82
CA LYS A 115 19.05 9.30 -20.05
C LYS A 115 17.56 9.37 -20.41
N TRP A 116 16.97 8.26 -20.79
CA TRP A 116 15.54 8.13 -21.10
C TRP A 116 14.71 7.59 -19.94
N ALA A 117 15.32 7.32 -18.79
CA ALA A 117 14.59 6.98 -17.56
C ALA A 117 14.07 8.24 -16.88
N SER A 118 12.93 8.12 -16.19
CA SER A 118 12.33 9.18 -15.40
C SER A 118 12.36 8.80 -13.92
N ILE A 119 13.12 9.53 -13.12
CA ILE A 119 13.24 9.33 -11.67
C ILE A 119 12.63 10.53 -10.95
N ALA A 120 11.74 10.29 -9.98
CA ALA A 120 11.16 11.37 -9.19
C ALA A 120 12.25 12.16 -8.44
N GLU A 121 12.16 13.49 -8.41
CA GLU A 121 13.15 14.38 -7.78
C GLU A 121 13.23 14.21 -6.25
N ASN A 122 12.17 13.71 -5.65
CA ASN A 122 12.07 13.53 -4.21
C ASN A 122 11.58 12.13 -3.86
N ASN A 123 11.94 11.68 -2.67
CA ASN A 123 11.50 10.45 -2.03
C ASN A 123 11.84 9.18 -2.82
N VAL A 124 12.99 9.15 -3.50
CA VAL A 124 13.57 7.94 -4.09
C VAL A 124 14.94 7.68 -3.47
N ILE A 125 15.21 6.41 -3.18
CA ILE A 125 16.53 5.92 -2.78
C ILE A 125 16.92 4.83 -3.77
N ILE A 126 18.07 4.98 -4.42
CA ILE A 126 18.67 3.98 -5.31
C ILE A 126 20.00 3.60 -4.70
N GLY A 127 20.23 2.31 -4.50
CA GLY A 127 21.46 1.75 -3.95
C GLY A 127 22.63 1.77 -4.92
N ASP A 128 23.67 1.04 -4.56
CA ASP A 128 24.90 0.93 -5.35
C ASP A 128 24.79 -0.13 -6.45
N ASN A 129 25.56 0.07 -7.54
CA ASN A 129 25.65 -0.86 -8.67
C ASN A 129 24.29 -1.19 -9.33
N VAL A 130 23.35 -0.28 -9.31
CA VAL A 130 22.01 -0.46 -9.92
C VAL A 130 22.08 -0.13 -11.41
N ILE A 131 21.36 -0.91 -12.23
CA ILE A 131 21.18 -0.65 -13.66
C ILE A 131 19.72 -0.30 -13.91
N ILE A 132 19.48 0.87 -14.51
CA ILE A 132 18.14 1.35 -14.90
C ILE A 132 18.16 1.66 -16.39
N ASP A 133 17.45 0.84 -17.16
CA ASP A 133 17.37 0.92 -18.62
C ASP A 133 16.43 2.04 -19.13
N ASP A 134 16.27 2.12 -20.44
CA ASP A 134 15.48 3.13 -21.13
C ASP A 134 13.98 3.06 -20.73
N PHE A 135 13.34 4.23 -20.63
CA PHE A 135 11.91 4.38 -20.37
C PHE A 135 11.42 3.79 -19.05
N VAL A 136 12.32 3.50 -18.12
CA VAL A 136 11.95 3.15 -16.74
C VAL A 136 11.38 4.39 -16.05
N MET A 137 10.29 4.22 -15.30
CA MET A 137 9.69 5.28 -14.47
C MET A 137 9.79 4.88 -12.99
N VAL A 138 10.45 5.69 -12.18
CA VAL A 138 10.55 5.50 -10.72
C VAL A 138 9.82 6.65 -10.03
N HIS A 139 8.67 6.34 -9.45
CA HIS A 139 7.86 7.30 -8.72
C HIS A 139 8.37 7.51 -7.29
N ALA A 140 7.95 8.62 -6.66
CA ALA A 140 8.25 8.93 -5.28
C ALA A 140 7.85 7.80 -4.31
N ASN A 141 8.49 7.77 -3.13
CA ASN A 141 8.36 6.72 -2.11
C ASN A 141 8.85 5.34 -2.57
N THR A 142 9.82 5.31 -3.46
CA THR A 142 10.45 4.07 -3.97
C THR A 142 11.87 3.93 -3.45
N THR A 143 12.19 2.76 -2.92
CA THR A 143 13.55 2.35 -2.56
C THR A 143 13.97 1.17 -3.43
N ILE A 144 15.14 1.27 -4.05
CA ILE A 144 15.78 0.21 -4.84
C ILE A 144 17.10 -0.13 -4.14
N GLY A 145 17.24 -1.39 -3.74
CA GLY A 145 18.45 -1.91 -3.10
C GLY A 145 19.62 -2.06 -4.06
N ASP A 146 20.75 -2.53 -3.54
CA ASP A 146 21.99 -2.68 -4.30
C ASP A 146 21.90 -3.81 -5.33
N ASN A 147 22.70 -3.68 -6.40
CA ASN A 147 22.84 -4.66 -7.47
C ASN A 147 21.51 -5.03 -8.16
N CYS A 148 20.53 -4.14 -8.15
CA CYS A 148 19.26 -4.34 -8.85
C CYS A 148 19.40 -4.03 -10.33
N ILE A 149 18.60 -4.74 -11.16
CA ILE A 149 18.54 -4.51 -12.61
C ILE A 149 17.09 -4.25 -12.98
N ILE A 150 16.82 -3.07 -13.53
CA ILE A 150 15.49 -2.62 -13.92
C ILE A 150 15.46 -2.40 -15.43
N ARG A 151 14.80 -3.32 -16.14
CA ARG A 151 14.79 -3.34 -17.61
C ARG A 151 13.80 -2.35 -18.20
N SER A 152 13.93 -2.12 -19.50
CA SER A 152 13.24 -1.06 -20.22
C SER A 152 11.71 -1.07 -20.02
N GLY A 153 11.15 0.12 -19.83
CA GLY A 153 9.71 0.33 -19.73
C GLY A 153 9.08 -0.07 -18.39
N VAL A 154 9.86 -0.55 -17.41
CA VAL A 154 9.35 -0.87 -16.06
C VAL A 154 8.82 0.37 -15.37
N LYS A 155 7.71 0.23 -14.64
CA LYS A 155 7.11 1.29 -13.82
C LYS A 155 7.12 0.88 -12.35
N LEU A 156 7.85 1.65 -11.52
CA LEU A 156 8.02 1.40 -10.09
C LEU A 156 7.29 2.46 -9.26
N GLY A 157 6.46 2.03 -8.32
CA GLY A 157 5.77 2.91 -7.39
C GLY A 157 4.58 3.67 -7.99
N SER A 158 3.97 3.15 -9.07
CA SER A 158 2.73 3.71 -9.63
C SER A 158 1.56 3.57 -8.67
N VAL A 159 0.48 4.32 -8.92
CA VAL A 159 -0.80 4.12 -8.22
C VAL A 159 -1.52 2.90 -8.79
N ASP A 160 -2.30 2.23 -7.94
CA ASP A 160 -3.09 1.05 -8.33
C ASP A 160 -4.54 1.42 -8.61
N PHE A 161 -5.31 0.45 -9.11
CA PHE A 161 -6.74 0.57 -9.35
C PHE A 161 -7.51 0.37 -8.03
N GLU A 162 -7.64 1.45 -7.25
CA GLU A 162 -8.40 1.46 -5.99
C GLU A 162 -9.48 2.55 -6.05
N PHE A 163 -10.74 2.15 -6.23
CA PHE A 163 -11.88 3.06 -6.37
C PHE A 163 -13.02 2.67 -5.45
N LYS A 164 -13.84 3.65 -5.05
CA LYS A 164 -15.04 3.45 -4.23
C LYS A 164 -16.26 4.07 -4.90
N ARG A 165 -17.40 3.42 -4.74
CA ARG A 165 -18.71 3.95 -5.18
C ARG A 165 -19.33 4.78 -4.06
N ASP A 166 -19.87 5.96 -4.43
CA ASP A 166 -20.59 6.84 -3.54
C ASP A 166 -21.84 7.36 -4.26
N GLY A 167 -22.95 6.69 -4.03
CA GLY A 167 -24.18 6.92 -4.81
C GLY A 167 -23.94 6.66 -6.30
N ASN A 168 -24.10 7.68 -7.12
CA ASN A 168 -23.90 7.63 -8.57
C ASN A 168 -22.46 7.98 -9.01
N GLU A 169 -21.59 8.30 -8.07
CA GLU A 169 -20.21 8.67 -8.34
C GLU A 169 -19.23 7.54 -8.03
N VAL A 170 -18.04 7.65 -8.60
CA VAL A 170 -16.89 6.77 -8.31
C VAL A 170 -15.69 7.65 -8.06
N PHE A 171 -15.06 7.52 -6.90
CA PHE A 171 -13.85 8.26 -6.56
C PHE A 171 -12.65 7.33 -6.37
N GLY A 172 -11.46 7.81 -6.78
CA GLY A 172 -10.19 7.12 -6.58
C GLY A 172 -9.70 7.25 -5.15
N VAL A 173 -8.94 6.26 -4.69
CA VAL A 173 -8.27 6.29 -3.40
C VAL A 173 -6.79 6.57 -3.62
N GLU A 174 -6.25 7.58 -2.96
CA GLU A 174 -4.86 8.01 -3.07
C GLU A 174 -3.91 6.98 -2.46
N HIS A 175 -2.68 6.90 -3.00
CA HIS A 175 -1.66 5.96 -2.54
C HIS A 175 -0.49 6.74 -1.92
N TYR A 176 -0.38 6.74 -0.60
CA TYR A 176 0.66 7.44 0.17
C TYR A 176 1.78 6.52 0.65
N GLY A 177 1.63 5.22 0.44
CA GLY A 177 2.63 4.22 0.77
C GLY A 177 3.81 4.20 -0.18
N GLY A 178 4.68 3.20 -0.03
CA GLY A 178 5.89 3.08 -0.82
C GLY A 178 6.04 1.75 -1.55
N LEU A 179 7.16 1.66 -2.23
CA LEU A 179 7.70 0.45 -2.84
C LEU A 179 9.13 0.22 -2.34
N VAL A 180 9.45 -1.01 -1.98
CA VAL A 180 10.82 -1.42 -1.62
C VAL A 180 11.22 -2.64 -2.43
N LEU A 181 12.24 -2.48 -3.25
CA LEU A 181 13.00 -3.58 -3.83
C LEU A 181 14.25 -3.80 -2.97
N ARG A 182 14.44 -5.02 -2.49
CA ARG A 182 15.67 -5.41 -1.77
C ARG A 182 16.79 -5.68 -2.75
N ASN A 183 17.97 -6.06 -2.24
CA ASN A 183 19.17 -6.24 -3.06
C ASN A 183 19.04 -7.39 -4.07
N ASN A 184 19.74 -7.28 -5.20
CA ASN A 184 19.82 -8.30 -6.24
C ASN A 184 18.47 -8.67 -6.92
N VAL A 185 17.48 -7.79 -6.86
CA VAL A 185 16.21 -7.95 -7.59
C VAL A 185 16.44 -7.61 -9.05
N GLU A 186 15.84 -8.39 -9.94
CA GLU A 186 15.81 -8.07 -11.38
C GLU A 186 14.37 -8.07 -11.89
N ILE A 187 14.02 -7.02 -12.63
CA ILE A 187 12.67 -6.83 -13.19
C ILE A 187 12.79 -6.60 -14.69
N GLN A 188 12.15 -7.49 -15.45
CA GLN A 188 12.16 -7.48 -16.91
C GLN A 188 11.14 -6.48 -17.51
N CYS A 189 11.23 -6.29 -18.81
CA CYS A 189 10.58 -5.21 -19.55
C CYS A 189 9.07 -5.08 -19.30
N ASN A 190 8.62 -3.81 -19.25
CA ASN A 190 7.21 -3.42 -19.17
C ASN A 190 6.44 -3.91 -17.92
N THR A 191 7.11 -4.46 -16.94
CA THR A 191 6.50 -4.85 -15.65
C THR A 191 6.10 -3.61 -14.85
N VAL A 192 4.96 -3.69 -14.17
CA VAL A 192 4.42 -2.64 -13.31
C VAL A 192 4.40 -3.13 -11.87
N VAL A 193 5.00 -2.35 -10.96
CA VAL A 193 4.97 -2.61 -9.52
C VAL A 193 4.37 -1.39 -8.82
N ASN A 194 3.16 -1.54 -8.30
CA ASN A 194 2.44 -0.45 -7.65
C ASN A 194 2.88 -0.28 -6.18
N ARG A 195 2.84 0.95 -5.69
CA ARG A 195 3.13 1.27 -4.29
C ARG A 195 1.96 0.90 -3.38
N ALA A 196 2.22 0.74 -2.10
CA ALA A 196 1.19 0.50 -1.10
C ALA A 196 0.26 1.72 -0.91
N LEU A 197 -0.92 1.45 -0.32
CA LEU A 197 -1.95 2.46 -0.11
C LEU A 197 -1.60 3.41 1.05
N TYR A 198 -1.29 2.85 2.22
CA TYR A 198 -1.10 3.61 3.45
C TYR A 198 0.34 4.11 3.61
N PRO A 199 0.57 5.29 4.23
CA PRO A 199 1.91 5.87 4.37
C PRO A 199 2.88 5.00 5.19
N TRP A 200 2.40 4.18 6.10
CA TRP A 200 3.22 3.26 6.90
C TRP A 200 3.58 1.97 6.16
N ASP A 201 2.90 1.65 5.03
CA ASP A 201 3.06 0.39 4.30
C ASP A 201 3.92 0.54 3.04
N ASN A 202 4.49 -0.59 2.58
CA ASN A 202 5.21 -0.70 1.32
C ASN A 202 4.74 -1.94 0.56
N THR A 203 4.67 -1.89 -0.75
CA THR A 203 4.84 -3.08 -1.59
C THR A 203 6.30 -3.48 -1.48
N THR A 204 6.60 -4.77 -1.25
CA THR A 204 7.96 -5.22 -0.98
C THR A 204 8.32 -6.41 -1.85
N ILE A 205 9.49 -6.38 -2.48
CA ILE A 205 10.09 -7.49 -3.21
C ILE A 205 11.44 -7.78 -2.57
N SER A 206 11.58 -8.99 -2.02
CA SER A 206 12.78 -9.39 -1.29
C SER A 206 13.89 -9.88 -2.21
N GLU A 207 15.05 -10.11 -1.63
CA GLU A 207 16.34 -10.31 -2.27
C GLU A 207 16.33 -11.47 -3.28
N PHE A 208 17.10 -11.32 -4.35
CA PHE A 208 17.32 -12.32 -5.40
C PHE A 208 16.07 -12.73 -6.19
N THR A 209 14.92 -12.09 -5.98
CA THR A 209 13.69 -12.34 -6.74
C THR A 209 13.86 -11.82 -8.18
N LYS A 210 13.41 -12.65 -9.14
CA LYS A 210 13.41 -12.35 -10.57
C LYS A 210 11.98 -12.27 -11.08
N ILE A 211 11.66 -11.18 -11.75
CA ILE A 211 10.33 -10.89 -12.26
C ILE A 211 10.44 -10.69 -13.77
N ASP A 212 9.74 -11.49 -14.52
CA ASP A 212 9.75 -11.48 -15.98
C ASP A 212 8.92 -10.31 -16.56
N ALA A 213 8.83 -10.24 -17.87
CA ALA A 213 8.19 -9.16 -18.60
C ALA A 213 6.66 -9.13 -18.44
N ASN A 214 6.08 -7.94 -18.51
CA ASN A 214 4.63 -7.71 -18.49
C ASN A 214 3.93 -8.30 -17.24
N VAL A 215 4.60 -8.37 -16.11
CA VAL A 215 4.01 -8.77 -14.82
C VAL A 215 3.36 -7.55 -14.19
N MET A 216 2.22 -7.77 -13.50
CA MET A 216 1.54 -6.76 -12.69
C MET A 216 1.61 -7.14 -11.21
N ILE A 217 2.18 -6.26 -10.39
CA ILE A 217 2.22 -6.41 -8.93
C ILE A 217 1.45 -5.25 -8.31
N SER A 218 0.34 -5.58 -7.66
CA SER A 218 -0.58 -4.60 -7.06
C SER A 218 -0.08 -4.09 -5.71
N HIS A 219 -0.82 -3.11 -5.15
CA HIS A 219 -0.48 -2.41 -3.91
C HIS A 219 -0.36 -3.34 -2.69
N GLY A 220 0.61 -3.07 -1.84
CA GLY A 220 0.76 -3.74 -0.54
C GLY A 220 1.16 -5.21 -0.61
N VAL A 221 1.51 -5.72 -1.80
CA VAL A 221 2.03 -7.09 -1.99
C VAL A 221 3.37 -7.24 -1.28
N LYS A 222 3.58 -8.40 -0.63
CA LYS A 222 4.84 -8.78 0.00
C LYS A 222 5.36 -10.03 -0.70
N ILE A 223 6.45 -9.92 -1.41
CA ILE A 223 7.12 -11.02 -2.09
C ILE A 223 8.40 -11.36 -1.34
N GLY A 224 8.53 -12.60 -0.91
CA GLY A 224 9.71 -13.16 -0.27
C GLY A 224 10.94 -13.21 -1.18
N ALA A 225 12.00 -13.84 -0.71
CA ALA A 225 13.26 -13.94 -1.42
C ALA A 225 13.29 -15.07 -2.47
N ARG A 226 14.16 -14.94 -3.47
CA ARG A 226 14.48 -15.98 -4.47
C ARG A 226 13.28 -16.49 -5.27
N ASN A 227 12.25 -15.68 -5.41
CA ASN A 227 11.09 -16.02 -6.23
C ASN A 227 11.39 -15.85 -7.72
N MET A 228 10.71 -16.65 -8.53
CA MET A 228 10.65 -16.49 -9.99
C MET A 228 9.19 -16.28 -10.40
N ILE A 229 8.90 -15.10 -10.96
CA ILE A 229 7.56 -14.69 -11.38
C ILE A 229 7.60 -14.51 -12.89
N VAL A 230 6.93 -15.43 -13.60
CA VAL A 230 7.03 -15.54 -15.05
C VAL A 230 6.08 -14.58 -15.76
N ALA A 231 6.37 -14.29 -17.01
CA ALA A 231 5.73 -13.28 -17.83
C ALA A 231 4.19 -13.31 -17.81
N GLY A 232 3.59 -12.12 -17.81
CA GLY A 232 2.14 -11.93 -17.87
C GLY A 232 1.39 -12.26 -16.57
N SER A 233 2.09 -12.64 -15.50
CA SER A 233 1.44 -12.94 -14.22
C SER A 233 0.86 -11.70 -13.56
N VAL A 234 -0.22 -11.89 -12.79
CA VAL A 234 -0.88 -10.83 -12.00
C VAL A 234 -0.88 -11.21 -10.52
N ILE A 235 -0.25 -10.37 -9.70
CA ILE A 235 -0.23 -10.54 -8.24
C ILE A 235 -1.18 -9.51 -7.62
N GLY A 236 -2.33 -9.97 -7.15
CA GLY A 236 -3.37 -9.14 -6.57
C GLY A 236 -2.95 -8.45 -5.27
N GLY A 237 -3.55 -7.32 -4.99
CA GLY A 237 -3.18 -6.45 -3.86
C GLY A 237 -3.16 -7.17 -2.51
N ARG A 238 -2.20 -6.81 -1.65
CA ARG A 238 -2.00 -7.38 -0.30
C ARG A 238 -1.77 -8.88 -0.27
N THR A 239 -1.36 -9.49 -1.37
CA THR A 239 -0.91 -10.89 -1.42
C THR A 239 0.40 -11.04 -0.68
N LEU A 240 0.53 -12.11 0.10
CA LEU A 240 1.77 -12.54 0.75
C LEU A 240 2.30 -13.76 -0.01
N LEU A 241 3.45 -13.63 -0.65
CA LEU A 241 4.15 -14.72 -1.33
C LEU A 241 5.42 -15.02 -0.55
N GLY A 242 5.56 -16.26 -0.09
CA GLY A 242 6.74 -16.73 0.65
C GLY A 242 8.01 -16.75 -0.19
N ASP A 243 9.05 -17.36 0.34
CA ASP A 243 10.33 -17.55 -0.33
C ASP A 243 10.32 -18.71 -1.31
N ASP A 244 11.24 -18.70 -2.29
CA ASP A 244 11.54 -19.82 -3.19
C ASP A 244 10.33 -20.31 -4.02
N CYS A 245 9.37 -19.44 -4.31
CA CYS A 245 8.19 -19.77 -5.09
C CYS A 245 8.43 -19.59 -6.60
N TRP A 246 7.66 -20.36 -7.37
CA TRP A 246 7.54 -20.23 -8.81
C TRP A 246 6.10 -19.83 -9.17
N VAL A 247 5.93 -18.65 -9.77
CA VAL A 247 4.64 -18.22 -10.33
C VAL A 247 4.72 -18.33 -11.85
N GLY A 248 3.98 -19.29 -12.41
CA GLY A 248 4.05 -19.66 -13.82
C GLY A 248 3.49 -18.58 -14.76
N LEU A 249 3.62 -18.85 -16.07
CA LEU A 249 3.22 -17.96 -17.14
C LEU A 249 1.73 -17.57 -17.01
N SER A 250 1.43 -16.29 -17.04
CA SER A 250 0.06 -15.73 -16.97
C SER A 250 -0.76 -16.19 -15.75
N ALA A 251 -0.10 -16.66 -14.69
CA ALA A 251 -0.80 -17.03 -13.46
C ALA A 251 -1.37 -15.80 -12.75
N THR A 252 -2.53 -15.95 -12.12
CA THR A 252 -3.18 -14.88 -11.38
C THR A 252 -3.38 -15.27 -9.92
N LEU A 253 -2.82 -14.49 -9.01
CA LEU A 253 -3.03 -14.59 -7.58
C LEU A 253 -4.09 -13.57 -7.14
N LYS A 254 -5.15 -14.07 -6.49
CA LYS A 254 -6.22 -13.22 -5.97
C LYS A 254 -5.71 -12.27 -4.86
N ASN A 255 -6.36 -11.12 -4.72
CA ASN A 255 -6.09 -10.17 -3.64
C ASN A 255 -6.16 -10.82 -2.26
N GLY A 256 -5.20 -10.49 -1.39
CA GLY A 256 -5.22 -10.81 0.03
C GLY A 256 -4.98 -12.27 0.39
N ILE A 257 -4.47 -13.08 -0.54
CA ILE A 257 -4.10 -14.48 -0.23
C ILE A 257 -2.68 -14.56 0.34
N SER A 258 -2.43 -15.63 1.09
CA SER A 258 -1.10 -16.00 1.55
C SER A 258 -0.66 -17.30 0.90
N VAL A 259 0.54 -17.31 0.33
CA VAL A 259 1.18 -18.44 -0.32
C VAL A 259 2.45 -18.79 0.46
N GLY A 260 2.58 -20.05 0.87
CA GLY A 260 3.75 -20.52 1.63
C GLY A 260 5.01 -20.63 0.77
N ASN A 261 6.15 -20.83 1.44
CA ASN A 261 7.45 -21.01 0.80
C ASN A 261 7.49 -22.21 -0.15
N GLY A 262 8.26 -22.12 -1.22
CA GLY A 262 8.47 -23.21 -2.18
C GLY A 262 7.25 -23.56 -3.05
N ALA A 263 6.21 -22.76 -3.03
CA ALA A 263 4.99 -23.02 -3.80
C ALA A 263 5.24 -22.92 -5.32
N ARG A 264 4.56 -23.77 -6.08
CA ARG A 264 4.48 -23.69 -7.53
C ARG A 264 3.05 -23.41 -7.96
N ILE A 265 2.86 -22.31 -8.69
CA ILE A 265 1.57 -21.84 -9.19
C ILE A 265 1.68 -21.82 -10.71
N ASN A 266 0.82 -22.58 -11.39
CA ASN A 266 0.79 -22.72 -12.85
C ASN A 266 -0.52 -22.18 -13.40
#